data_5c4018ea05fbd7f29edd2976fcbe828a
#
_entry.id   5c4018ea05fbd7f29edd2976fcbe828a
#
_cell.length_a   1.000
_cell.length_b   1.000
_cell.length_c   1.000
_cell.angle_alpha   90.00
_cell.angle_beta   90.00
_cell.angle_gamma   90.00
#
_symmetry.space_group_name_H-M   'P 1'
#
loop_
_entity.id
_entity.type
_entity.pdbx_description
1 polymer ?
#
loop_
_entity_poly.entity_id
_entity_poly.type
_entity_poly.pdbx_seq_one_letter_code
_entity_poly.pdbx_strand_id
1 'polypeptide(L)'
;MTLRILTYNIRGLPWISCPIDDILSWILKRSCDIICLQEVFTRRLQIAIESQDEWNVFFSKGSTSAGRATGFYSGAGLCILVRRDLKLLGESTFVPFVDAGGVDRFVSKGLLHVPLEINGRRIDIINTHFQSDFTEFPCFRINYPAVRFNQEKQADILSKQYPFPLLCGDLNQESFHYFKKFDDTDEITFPETGEHLDHLLYSTDAGDAFTNKKTTYFHTITLSDHIPVLYEFELKPLGSLHDTQDT
;
A
#
# COMPACT_ATOMS: atom_id res chain seq x y z
N MET A 1 -21.01 -4.60 -6.88
CA MET A 1 -19.76 -4.32 -7.65
C MET A 1 -18.62 -4.94 -6.90
N THR A 2 -17.83 -5.76 -7.55
CA THR A 2 -16.59 -6.31 -7.00
C THR A 2 -15.52 -5.21 -7.06
N LEU A 3 -14.91 -4.87 -5.93
CA LEU A 3 -13.76 -3.97 -5.86
C LEU A 3 -12.47 -4.78 -6.00
N ARG A 4 -11.53 -4.27 -6.79
CA ARG A 4 -10.27 -4.94 -7.14
C ARG A 4 -9.09 -4.03 -6.81
N ILE A 5 -8.33 -4.39 -5.78
CA ILE A 5 -7.17 -3.64 -5.28
C ILE A 5 -5.91 -4.46 -5.52
N LEU A 6 -4.94 -3.91 -6.24
CA LEU A 6 -3.64 -4.53 -6.45
C LEU A 6 -2.59 -3.79 -5.61
N THR A 7 -1.74 -4.53 -4.90
CA THR A 7 -0.51 -4.00 -4.30
C THR A 7 0.72 -4.58 -4.98
N TYR A 8 1.75 -3.76 -5.16
CA TYR A 8 3.01 -4.19 -5.75
C TYR A 8 4.17 -3.26 -5.38
N ASN A 9 5.15 -3.77 -4.67
CA ASN A 9 6.46 -3.11 -4.54
C ASN A 9 7.24 -3.33 -5.84
N ILE A 10 7.54 -2.25 -6.58
CA ILE A 10 8.14 -2.32 -7.92
C ILE A 10 9.66 -2.20 -7.93
N ARG A 11 10.31 -2.15 -6.77
CA ARG A 11 11.77 -2.02 -6.61
C ARG A 11 12.37 -0.86 -7.42
N GLY A 12 11.71 0.28 -7.39
CA GLY A 12 12.07 1.45 -8.21
C GLY A 12 13.14 2.35 -7.59
N LEU A 13 14.19 1.74 -7.03
CA LEU A 13 15.33 2.44 -6.42
C LEU A 13 16.17 3.17 -7.49
N PRO A 14 16.79 4.32 -7.15
CA PRO A 14 17.56 5.13 -8.14
C PRO A 14 18.71 4.41 -8.81
N TRP A 15 19.28 3.39 -8.17
CA TRP A 15 20.43 2.61 -8.66
C TRP A 15 20.04 1.23 -9.24
N ILE A 16 18.75 0.91 -9.29
CA ILE A 16 18.23 -0.33 -9.85
C ILE A 16 17.47 -0.02 -11.13
N SER A 17 17.69 -0.83 -12.17
CA SER A 17 16.92 -0.75 -13.41
C SER A 17 15.53 -1.36 -13.19
N CYS A 18 14.52 -0.51 -12.96
CA CYS A 18 13.13 -0.95 -12.87
C CYS A 18 12.51 -1.02 -14.27
N PRO A 19 11.94 -2.17 -14.70
CA PRO A 19 11.28 -2.36 -16.00
C PRO A 19 9.85 -1.78 -15.98
N ILE A 20 9.71 -0.47 -15.79
CA ILE A 20 8.42 0.18 -15.54
C ILE A 20 7.40 -0.02 -16.67
N ASP A 21 7.86 -0.04 -17.93
CA ASP A 21 6.97 -0.20 -19.08
C ASP A 21 6.33 -1.61 -19.11
N ASP A 22 7.12 -2.65 -18.77
CA ASP A 22 6.63 -4.02 -18.63
C ASP A 22 5.69 -4.17 -17.43
N ILE A 23 6.04 -3.56 -16.29
CA ILE A 23 5.21 -3.53 -15.09
C ILE A 23 3.85 -2.88 -15.40
N LEU A 24 3.84 -1.69 -15.99
CA LEU A 24 2.60 -0.98 -16.34
C LEU A 24 1.79 -1.76 -17.37
N SER A 25 2.44 -2.28 -18.42
CA SER A 25 1.76 -3.13 -19.43
C SER A 25 1.11 -4.35 -18.80
N TRP A 26 1.73 -4.94 -17.77
CA TRP A 26 1.18 -6.08 -17.06
C TRP A 26 0.02 -5.69 -16.14
N ILE A 27 0.20 -4.65 -15.30
CA ILE A 27 -0.81 -4.20 -14.32
C ILE A 27 -2.10 -3.75 -15.02
N LEU A 28 -1.99 -2.92 -16.07
CA LEU A 28 -3.13 -2.32 -16.76
C LEU A 28 -4.04 -3.34 -17.46
N LYS A 29 -3.53 -4.53 -17.71
CA LYS A 29 -4.33 -5.67 -18.23
C LYS A 29 -5.17 -6.38 -17.16
N ARG A 30 -5.06 -6.02 -15.88
CA ARG A 30 -5.68 -6.76 -14.76
C ARG A 30 -7.07 -6.28 -14.37
N SER A 31 -7.62 -5.30 -15.06
CA SER A 31 -8.94 -4.72 -14.74
C SER A 31 -9.07 -4.31 -13.26
N CYS A 32 -7.99 -3.78 -12.68
CA CYS A 32 -8.00 -3.27 -11.32
C CYS A 32 -8.83 -1.99 -11.22
N ASP A 33 -9.37 -1.73 -10.04
CA ASP A 33 -10.04 -0.47 -9.71
C ASP A 33 -9.07 0.50 -9.03
N ILE A 34 -8.18 -0.06 -8.19
CA ILE A 34 -7.18 0.66 -7.41
C ILE A 34 -5.86 -0.11 -7.49
N ILE A 35 -4.75 0.63 -7.62
CA ILE A 35 -3.40 0.08 -7.63
C ILE A 35 -2.55 0.85 -6.62
N CYS A 36 -1.97 0.13 -5.67
CA CYS A 36 -1.04 0.66 -4.65
C CYS A 36 0.38 0.20 -5.00
N LEU A 37 1.24 1.15 -5.37
CA LEU A 37 2.64 0.86 -5.68
C LEU A 37 3.56 1.38 -4.58
N GLN A 38 4.61 0.62 -4.29
CA GLN A 38 5.68 0.99 -3.37
C GLN A 38 7.01 1.09 -4.14
N GLU A 39 7.95 1.82 -3.58
CA GLU A 39 9.26 2.11 -4.17
C GLU A 39 9.25 2.89 -5.51
N VAL A 40 8.26 3.74 -5.72
CA VAL A 40 8.21 4.68 -6.86
C VAL A 40 9.10 5.89 -6.55
N PHE A 41 10.41 5.69 -6.43
CA PHE A 41 11.32 6.71 -5.91
C PHE A 41 11.85 7.70 -6.96
N THR A 42 11.84 7.36 -8.24
CA THR A 42 12.47 8.21 -9.25
C THR A 42 11.46 9.00 -10.07
N ARG A 43 11.87 10.20 -10.53
CA ARG A 43 11.02 11.03 -11.42
C ARG A 43 10.67 10.33 -12.73
N ARG A 44 11.60 9.49 -13.26
CA ARG A 44 11.32 8.68 -14.45
C ARG A 44 10.11 7.76 -14.26
N LEU A 45 10.04 7.05 -13.13
CA LEU A 45 8.92 6.16 -12.80
C LEU A 45 7.62 6.96 -12.66
N GLN A 46 7.67 8.09 -11.96
CA GLN A 46 6.50 8.95 -11.79
C GLN A 46 5.94 9.43 -13.14
N ILE A 47 6.80 9.90 -14.06
CA ILE A 47 6.37 10.34 -15.39
C ILE A 47 5.72 9.20 -16.17
N ALA A 48 6.31 7.99 -16.14
CA ALA A 48 5.73 6.83 -16.82
C ALA A 48 4.34 6.47 -16.26
N ILE A 49 4.15 6.58 -14.96
CA ILE A 49 2.86 6.31 -14.29
C ILE A 49 1.87 7.45 -14.57
N GLU A 50 2.29 8.72 -14.50
CA GLU A 50 1.46 9.90 -14.79
C GLU A 50 0.90 9.90 -16.21
N SER A 51 1.59 9.25 -17.16
CA SER A 51 1.16 9.17 -18.55
C SER A 51 -0.04 8.24 -18.81
N GLN A 52 -0.55 7.57 -17.77
CA GLN A 52 -1.67 6.63 -17.90
C GLN A 52 -3.02 7.37 -17.81
N ASP A 53 -3.59 7.73 -18.95
CA ASP A 53 -4.77 8.62 -19.06
C ASP A 53 -6.07 8.07 -18.44
N GLU A 54 -6.17 6.78 -18.21
CA GLU A 54 -7.37 6.15 -17.61
C GLU A 54 -7.38 6.23 -16.07
N TRP A 55 -6.32 6.80 -15.46
CA TRP A 55 -6.10 6.77 -14.02
C TRP A 55 -5.98 8.19 -13.42
N ASN A 56 -6.53 8.37 -12.25
CA ASN A 56 -6.14 9.43 -11.32
C ASN A 56 -4.94 8.94 -10.53
N VAL A 57 -3.83 9.67 -10.58
CA VAL A 57 -2.56 9.25 -9.98
C VAL A 57 -2.20 10.14 -8.81
N PHE A 58 -1.87 9.54 -7.68
CA PHE A 58 -1.51 10.23 -6.45
C PHE A 58 -0.15 9.73 -5.96
N PHE A 59 0.79 10.66 -5.73
CA PHE A 59 2.09 10.35 -5.17
C PHE A 59 2.24 10.90 -3.76
N SER A 60 3.00 10.18 -2.93
CA SER A 60 3.44 10.71 -1.64
C SER A 60 4.32 11.94 -1.86
N LYS A 61 3.91 13.06 -1.27
CA LYS A 61 4.66 14.31 -1.27
C LYS A 61 5.59 14.32 -0.07
N GLY A 62 6.84 14.53 -0.28
CA GLY A 62 7.81 14.63 0.80
C GLY A 62 9.07 13.82 0.49
N SER A 63 10.16 14.43 0.74
CA SER A 63 11.46 13.79 0.93
C SER A 63 12.04 14.45 2.18
N THR A 64 12.85 13.71 2.92
CA THR A 64 13.68 14.35 3.93
C THR A 64 14.55 15.41 3.27
N SER A 65 15.04 16.38 4.06
CA SER A 65 15.99 17.38 3.56
C SER A 65 17.21 16.75 2.90
N ALA A 66 17.65 15.57 3.35
CA ALA A 66 18.75 14.83 2.77
C ALA A 66 18.39 14.23 1.39
N GLY A 67 17.20 13.62 1.25
CA GLY A 67 16.74 13.09 -0.04
C GLY A 67 16.56 14.20 -1.09
N ARG A 68 16.08 15.39 -0.69
CA ARG A 68 15.99 16.58 -1.57
C ARG A 68 17.38 17.11 -1.96
N ALA A 69 18.32 17.13 -1.04
CA ALA A 69 19.66 17.62 -1.30
C ALA A 69 20.44 16.75 -2.29
N THR A 70 20.19 15.42 -2.30
CA THR A 70 20.85 14.49 -3.21
C THR A 70 20.18 14.41 -4.59
N GLY A 71 18.90 14.85 -4.72
CA GLY A 71 18.12 14.71 -5.95
C GLY A 71 17.80 13.28 -6.39
N PHE A 72 18.17 12.27 -5.58
CA PHE A 72 17.95 10.87 -5.92
C PHE A 72 16.51 10.42 -5.76
N TYR A 73 15.76 11.01 -4.81
CA TYR A 73 14.41 10.59 -4.48
C TYR A 73 13.37 11.68 -4.82
N SER A 74 12.33 11.28 -5.53
CA SER A 74 11.19 12.13 -5.88
C SER A 74 9.98 11.79 -5.01
N GLY A 75 10.03 12.04 -3.70
CA GLY A 75 8.96 11.71 -2.75
C GLY A 75 9.29 10.50 -1.87
N ALA A 76 8.28 9.98 -1.18
CA ALA A 76 8.41 8.87 -0.23
C ALA A 76 8.19 7.48 -0.86
N GLY A 77 8.19 7.39 -2.19
CA GLY A 77 8.09 6.12 -2.92
C GLY A 77 6.70 5.51 -2.99
N LEU A 78 5.64 6.16 -2.50
CA LEU A 78 4.29 5.63 -2.58
C LEU A 78 3.51 6.25 -3.75
N CYS A 79 2.71 5.41 -4.42
CA CYS A 79 1.79 5.83 -5.46
C CYS A 79 0.46 5.07 -5.33
N ILE A 80 -0.66 5.78 -5.50
CA ILE A 80 -1.99 5.19 -5.67
C ILE A 80 -2.52 5.61 -7.03
N LEU A 81 -2.93 4.63 -7.85
CA LEU A 81 -3.70 4.86 -9.06
C LEU A 81 -5.16 4.47 -8.77
N VAL A 82 -6.07 5.34 -9.10
CA VAL A 82 -7.52 5.13 -8.99
C VAL A 82 -8.14 5.28 -10.37
N ARG A 83 -8.90 4.28 -10.81
CA ARG A 83 -9.60 4.33 -12.11
C ARG A 83 -10.50 5.58 -12.17
N ARG A 84 -10.47 6.31 -13.28
CA ARG A 84 -11.13 7.65 -13.39
C ARG A 84 -12.64 7.65 -13.22
N ASP A 85 -13.30 6.52 -13.46
CA ASP A 85 -14.75 6.37 -13.27
C ASP A 85 -15.16 6.23 -11.79
N LEU A 86 -14.19 6.03 -10.87
CA LEU A 86 -14.45 6.02 -9.44
C LEU A 86 -14.52 7.45 -8.88
N LYS A 87 -15.48 7.67 -8.01
CA LYS A 87 -15.71 8.99 -7.41
C LYS A 87 -14.74 9.26 -6.28
N LEU A 88 -13.92 10.29 -6.46
CA LEU A 88 -13.06 10.84 -5.40
C LEU A 88 -13.90 11.71 -4.44
N LEU A 89 -13.66 11.58 -3.13
CA LEU A 89 -14.36 12.36 -2.09
C LEU A 89 -13.52 13.53 -1.56
N GLY A 90 -12.30 13.70 -2.02
CA GLY A 90 -11.41 14.77 -1.59
C GLY A 90 -10.00 14.63 -2.15
N GLU A 91 -9.12 15.46 -1.66
CA GLU A 91 -7.70 15.44 -2.02
C GLU A 91 -6.96 14.29 -1.32
N SER A 92 -5.88 13.80 -1.95
CA SER A 92 -4.97 12.87 -1.33
C SER A 92 -4.15 13.55 -0.23
N THR A 93 -3.87 12.82 0.85
CA THR A 93 -3.01 13.30 1.93
C THR A 93 -1.85 12.33 2.15
N PHE A 94 -0.70 12.87 2.57
CA PHE A 94 0.47 12.08 2.95
C PHE A 94 0.91 12.45 4.36
N VAL A 95 1.02 11.44 5.22
CA VAL A 95 1.47 11.58 6.61
C VAL A 95 2.75 10.77 6.78
N PRO A 96 3.92 11.42 6.98
CA PRO A 96 5.17 10.70 7.20
C PRO A 96 5.17 9.99 8.55
N PHE A 97 5.87 8.87 8.63
CA PHE A 97 6.12 8.22 9.91
C PHE A 97 7.06 9.07 10.77
N VAL A 98 6.76 9.11 12.06
CA VAL A 98 7.60 9.78 13.06
C VAL A 98 8.84 8.95 13.35
N ASP A 99 8.69 7.61 13.37
CA ASP A 99 9.76 6.67 13.64
C ASP A 99 10.25 6.01 12.35
N ALA A 100 11.57 6.04 12.14
CA ALA A 100 12.26 5.40 11.03
C ALA A 100 13.69 5.05 11.42
N GLY A 101 14.17 3.90 10.99
CA GLY A 101 15.51 3.38 11.27
C GLY A 101 16.43 3.38 10.05
N GLY A 102 17.73 3.33 10.28
CA GLY A 102 18.74 3.11 9.23
C GLY A 102 18.62 4.05 8.03
N VAL A 103 18.70 3.48 6.83
CA VAL A 103 18.61 4.24 5.57
C VAL A 103 17.21 4.74 5.28
N ASP A 104 16.17 4.13 5.83
CA ASP A 104 14.77 4.55 5.64
C ASP A 104 14.49 5.95 6.19
N ARG A 105 15.34 6.47 7.09
CA ARG A 105 15.29 7.88 7.55
C ARG A 105 15.43 8.90 6.41
N PHE A 106 16.05 8.49 5.29
CA PHE A 106 16.31 9.37 4.16
C PHE A 106 15.17 9.41 3.14
N VAL A 107 14.19 8.51 3.24
CA VAL A 107 13.10 8.38 2.24
C VAL A 107 11.71 8.79 2.76
N SER A 108 11.58 9.28 3.99
CA SER A 108 10.30 9.75 4.58
C SER A 108 9.15 8.78 4.39
N LYS A 109 9.34 7.48 4.67
CA LYS A 109 8.25 6.49 4.64
C LYS A 109 7.03 7.00 5.42
N GLY A 110 5.81 6.60 5.04
CA GLY A 110 4.59 7.11 5.63
C GLY A 110 3.33 6.49 5.05
N LEU A 111 2.23 7.20 5.17
CA LEU A 111 0.87 6.79 4.81
C LEU A 111 0.35 7.74 3.73
N LEU A 112 0.10 7.23 2.51
CA LEU A 112 -0.57 7.95 1.44
C LEU A 112 -2.04 7.56 1.42
N HIS A 113 -2.92 8.52 1.65
CA HIS A 113 -4.36 8.32 1.76
C HIS A 113 -5.12 8.96 0.59
N VAL A 114 -6.13 8.24 0.09
CA VAL A 114 -7.08 8.71 -0.93
C VAL A 114 -8.49 8.30 -0.53
N PRO A 115 -9.42 9.27 -0.31
CA PRO A 115 -10.83 8.98 0.02
C PRO A 115 -11.66 8.77 -1.26
N LEU A 116 -12.45 7.69 -1.29
CA LEU A 116 -13.26 7.27 -2.43
C LEU A 116 -14.71 7.02 -2.03
N GLU A 117 -15.63 7.07 -2.99
CA GLU A 117 -16.99 6.53 -2.85
C GLU A 117 -17.16 5.31 -3.75
N ILE A 118 -17.52 4.18 -3.15
CA ILE A 118 -17.82 2.92 -3.83
C ILE A 118 -19.22 2.46 -3.42
N ASN A 119 -20.16 2.35 -4.35
CA ASN A 119 -21.55 1.97 -4.09
C ASN A 119 -22.23 2.83 -2.99
N GLY A 120 -21.98 4.14 -3.00
CA GLY A 120 -22.52 5.07 -1.99
C GLY A 120 -21.84 5.00 -0.62
N ARG A 121 -20.82 4.15 -0.43
CA ARG A 121 -20.02 4.05 0.78
C ARG A 121 -18.68 4.76 0.61
N ARG A 122 -18.29 5.54 1.60
CA ARG A 122 -16.93 6.06 1.69
C ARG A 122 -15.97 4.94 2.02
N ILE A 123 -14.88 4.85 1.24
CA ILE A 123 -13.74 3.95 1.44
C ILE A 123 -12.49 4.81 1.47
N ASP A 124 -11.64 4.57 2.45
CA ASP A 124 -10.41 5.32 2.65
C ASP A 124 -9.21 4.40 2.35
N ILE A 125 -8.62 4.54 1.15
CA ILE A 125 -7.46 3.74 0.75
C ILE A 125 -6.20 4.38 1.30
N ILE A 126 -5.40 3.59 2.00
CA ILE A 126 -4.12 4.01 2.58
C ILE A 126 -3.03 3.08 2.03
N ASN A 127 -2.16 3.62 1.19
CA ASN A 127 -0.95 2.91 0.73
C ASN A 127 0.22 3.22 1.67
N THR A 128 0.99 2.20 2.00
CA THR A 128 2.14 2.35 2.90
C THR A 128 3.29 1.42 2.51
N HIS A 129 4.48 1.73 3.04
CA HIS A 129 5.65 0.87 3.03
C HIS A 129 6.34 1.05 4.39
N PHE A 130 6.30 0.00 5.25
CA PHE A 130 6.88 0.03 6.59
C PHE A 130 8.40 -0.12 6.54
N GLN A 131 9.04 0.01 7.68
CA GLN A 131 10.47 -0.11 7.87
C GLN A 131 11.00 -1.46 7.37
N SER A 132 11.97 -1.42 6.47
CA SER A 132 12.69 -2.61 6.00
C SER A 132 13.78 -3.03 6.98
N ASP A 133 14.15 -4.31 6.98
CA ASP A 133 15.32 -4.81 7.71
C ASP A 133 16.59 -4.63 6.86
N PHE A 134 17.56 -3.89 7.39
CA PHE A 134 18.87 -3.70 6.75
C PHE A 134 19.95 -4.42 7.58
N THR A 135 20.26 -5.64 7.21
CA THR A 135 21.30 -6.45 7.86
C THR A 135 22.71 -6.05 7.43
N GLU A 136 22.85 -5.36 6.30
CA GLU A 136 24.14 -5.02 5.70
C GLU A 136 24.89 -3.85 6.39
N PHE A 137 24.19 -3.11 7.27
CA PHE A 137 24.78 -1.99 8.01
C PHE A 137 24.82 -2.25 9.51
N PRO A 138 25.72 -3.13 10.00
CA PRO A 138 25.75 -3.56 11.40
C PRO A 138 26.14 -2.44 12.40
N CYS A 139 26.56 -1.28 11.90
CA CYS A 139 26.87 -0.12 12.76
C CYS A 139 25.63 0.55 13.38
N PHE A 140 24.43 0.27 12.89
CA PHE A 140 23.19 0.75 13.45
C PHE A 140 22.50 -0.40 14.20
N ARG A 141 22.64 -0.44 15.53
CA ARG A 141 21.83 -1.35 16.37
C ARG A 141 20.38 -0.85 16.44
N ILE A 142 19.63 -1.04 15.37
CA ILE A 142 18.23 -0.61 15.27
C ILE A 142 17.35 -1.82 15.57
N ASN A 143 16.37 -1.61 16.42
CA ASN A 143 15.31 -2.59 16.65
C ASN A 143 14.21 -2.35 15.58
N TYR A 144 14.39 -2.88 14.38
CA TYR A 144 13.45 -2.73 13.28
C TYR A 144 12.01 -3.20 13.61
N PRO A 145 11.79 -4.33 14.30
CA PRO A 145 10.47 -4.70 14.78
C PRO A 145 9.80 -3.64 15.64
N ALA A 146 10.54 -2.98 16.54
CA ALA A 146 9.98 -1.89 17.35
C ALA A 146 9.63 -0.66 16.52
N VAL A 147 10.42 -0.34 15.50
CA VAL A 147 10.10 0.75 14.55
C VAL A 147 8.80 0.41 13.80
N ARG A 148 8.67 -0.80 13.26
CA ARG A 148 7.44 -1.25 12.58
C ARG A 148 6.22 -1.22 13.50
N PHE A 149 6.37 -1.65 14.75
CA PHE A 149 5.29 -1.55 15.74
C PHE A 149 4.83 -0.09 15.94
N ASN A 150 5.76 0.87 16.04
CA ASN A 150 5.42 2.29 16.16
C ASN A 150 4.76 2.83 14.90
N GLN A 151 5.18 2.39 13.72
CA GLN A 151 4.57 2.75 12.44
C GLN A 151 3.16 2.18 12.31
N GLU A 152 2.94 0.92 12.70
CA GLU A 152 1.62 0.29 12.77
C GLU A 152 0.68 1.05 13.72
N LYS A 153 1.18 1.42 14.90
CA LYS A 153 0.42 2.23 15.85
C LYS A 153 0.05 3.61 15.30
N GLN A 154 0.95 4.26 14.57
CA GLN A 154 0.65 5.53 13.90
C GLN A 154 -0.40 5.34 12.80
N ALA A 155 -0.32 4.25 12.03
CA ALA A 155 -1.31 3.89 11.02
C ALA A 155 -2.70 3.64 11.64
N ASP A 156 -2.77 2.95 12.78
CA ASP A 156 -4.02 2.72 13.52
C ASP A 156 -4.65 4.04 14.00
N ILE A 157 -3.85 4.94 14.59
CA ILE A 157 -4.33 6.26 15.03
C ILE A 157 -4.90 7.07 13.86
N LEU A 158 -4.23 7.06 12.70
CA LEU A 158 -4.72 7.74 11.51
C LEU A 158 -6.00 7.07 10.98
N SER A 159 -6.00 5.75 10.89
CA SER A 159 -7.13 4.96 10.36
C SER A 159 -8.42 5.19 11.14
N LYS A 160 -8.34 5.37 12.46
CA LYS A 160 -9.51 5.69 13.31
C LYS A 160 -10.19 7.02 12.99
N GLN A 161 -9.56 7.88 12.19
CA GLN A 161 -10.17 9.13 11.72
C GLN A 161 -11.07 8.91 10.50
N TYR A 162 -11.04 7.73 9.89
CA TYR A 162 -11.74 7.39 8.67
C TYR A 162 -12.83 6.35 8.91
N PRO A 163 -14.00 6.49 8.25
CA PRO A 163 -15.11 5.56 8.45
C PRO A 163 -14.83 4.12 7.99
N PHE A 164 -14.05 3.95 6.94
CA PHE A 164 -13.76 2.64 6.37
C PHE A 164 -12.34 2.56 5.76
N PRO A 165 -11.31 2.50 6.62
CA PRO A 165 -9.93 2.47 6.17
C PRO A 165 -9.52 1.08 5.69
N LEU A 166 -8.84 1.05 4.54
CA LEU A 166 -8.15 -0.11 3.99
C LEU A 166 -6.66 0.24 3.84
N LEU A 167 -5.82 -0.41 4.64
CA LEU A 167 -4.38 -0.22 4.61
C LEU A 167 -3.76 -1.28 3.69
N CYS A 168 -3.06 -0.85 2.65
CA CYS A 168 -2.49 -1.71 1.63
C CYS A 168 -1.00 -1.40 1.41
N GLY A 169 -0.18 -2.41 1.14
CA GLY A 169 1.22 -2.19 0.77
C GLY A 169 2.19 -3.24 1.29
N ASP A 170 3.47 -2.91 1.16
CA ASP A 170 4.57 -3.66 1.74
C ASP A 170 4.76 -3.26 3.21
N LEU A 171 4.39 -4.16 4.11
CA LEU A 171 4.40 -3.90 5.55
C LEU A 171 5.64 -4.45 6.26
N ASN A 172 6.54 -5.14 5.52
CA ASN A 172 7.79 -5.69 6.04
C ASN A 172 7.61 -6.52 7.33
N GLN A 173 6.40 -7.09 7.55
CA GLN A 173 6.07 -7.96 8.69
C GLN A 173 4.85 -8.83 8.37
N GLU A 174 4.74 -9.97 9.02
CA GLU A 174 3.69 -10.97 8.78
C GLU A 174 2.53 -10.89 9.78
N SER A 175 2.73 -10.26 10.94
CA SER A 175 1.75 -10.20 12.02
C SER A 175 1.48 -8.77 12.46
N PHE A 176 0.24 -8.50 12.88
CA PHE A 176 -0.26 -7.16 13.19
C PHE A 176 -0.98 -7.15 14.54
N HIS A 177 -0.84 -6.03 15.28
CA HIS A 177 -1.44 -5.83 16.60
C HIS A 177 -2.78 -5.08 16.52
N TYR A 178 -2.93 -4.19 15.52
CA TYR A 178 -4.05 -3.26 15.45
C TYR A 178 -5.00 -3.55 14.28
N PHE A 179 -4.56 -4.34 13.30
CA PHE A 179 -5.30 -4.63 12.09
C PHE A 179 -5.53 -6.11 11.91
N LYS A 180 -6.55 -6.45 11.11
CA LYS A 180 -6.77 -7.80 10.59
C LYS A 180 -6.29 -7.90 9.15
N LYS A 181 -5.66 -9.02 8.80
CA LYS A 181 -5.34 -9.36 7.42
C LYS A 181 -6.62 -9.66 6.64
N PHE A 182 -6.64 -9.25 5.38
CA PHE A 182 -7.74 -9.55 4.47
C PHE A 182 -7.86 -11.05 4.19
N ASP A 183 -6.73 -11.74 4.11
CA ASP A 183 -6.62 -13.19 4.05
C ASP A 183 -5.66 -13.72 5.13
N ASP A 184 -5.80 -14.99 5.45
CA ASP A 184 -4.98 -15.71 6.43
C ASP A 184 -4.11 -16.78 5.74
N THR A 185 -3.61 -16.48 4.55
CA THR A 185 -2.72 -17.39 3.80
C THR A 185 -1.27 -17.21 4.24
N ASP A 186 -0.47 -18.27 4.07
CA ASP A 186 0.99 -18.27 4.25
C ASP A 186 1.71 -18.13 2.89
N GLU A 187 1.07 -17.49 1.90
CA GLU A 187 1.63 -17.28 0.57
C GLU A 187 2.80 -16.30 0.62
N ILE A 188 3.91 -16.66 -0.02
CA ILE A 188 5.13 -15.85 -0.05
C ILE A 188 4.95 -14.69 -1.03
N THR A 189 5.21 -13.46 -0.59
CA THR A 189 5.24 -12.28 -1.45
C THR A 189 6.64 -11.70 -1.66
N PHE A 190 7.59 -12.06 -0.78
CA PHE A 190 9.01 -11.73 -0.92
C PHE A 190 9.85 -13.01 -0.97
N PRO A 191 10.13 -13.55 -2.18
CA PRO A 191 10.80 -14.85 -2.37
C PRO A 191 12.21 -14.93 -1.82
N GLU A 192 12.93 -13.80 -1.69
CA GLU A 192 14.31 -13.78 -1.21
C GLU A 192 14.44 -14.31 0.21
N THR A 193 13.48 -14.00 1.09
CA THR A 193 13.47 -14.48 2.48
C THR A 193 12.40 -15.53 2.75
N GLY A 194 11.44 -15.71 1.84
CA GLY A 194 10.31 -16.61 2.00
C GLY A 194 9.18 -16.04 2.87
N GLU A 195 9.10 -14.72 2.98
CA GLU A 195 8.14 -14.03 3.84
C GLU A 195 6.91 -13.50 3.07
N HIS A 196 5.80 -13.34 3.80
CA HIS A 196 4.59 -12.68 3.32
C HIS A 196 4.56 -11.22 3.83
N LEU A 197 5.03 -10.28 3.03
CA LEU A 197 5.23 -8.88 3.43
C LEU A 197 4.18 -7.90 2.86
N ASP A 198 3.51 -8.28 1.75
CA ASP A 198 2.54 -7.44 1.03
C ASP A 198 1.12 -7.79 1.44
N HIS A 199 0.41 -6.85 2.05
CA HIS A 199 -0.89 -7.10 2.66
C HIS A 199 -1.95 -6.07 2.28
N LEU A 200 -3.23 -6.49 2.36
CA LEU A 200 -4.39 -5.64 2.57
C LEU A 200 -4.90 -5.86 3.99
N LEU A 201 -4.94 -4.80 4.78
CA LEU A 201 -5.39 -4.80 6.16
C LEU A 201 -6.64 -3.94 6.35
N TYR A 202 -7.45 -4.27 7.33
CA TYR A 202 -8.63 -3.51 7.72
C TYR A 202 -8.80 -3.46 9.24
N SER A 203 -9.59 -2.51 9.75
CA SER A 203 -9.92 -2.44 11.17
C SER A 203 -10.79 -3.63 11.59
N THR A 204 -10.68 -4.04 12.85
CA THR A 204 -11.43 -5.18 13.39
C THR A 204 -12.94 -5.07 13.20
N ASP A 205 -13.47 -3.85 13.22
CA ASP A 205 -14.92 -3.57 13.11
C ASP A 205 -15.44 -3.63 11.66
N ALA A 206 -14.55 -3.63 10.66
CA ALA A 206 -14.91 -3.63 9.25
C ALA A 206 -15.07 -5.04 8.65
N GLY A 207 -14.69 -6.11 9.37
CA GLY A 207 -14.60 -7.47 8.84
C GLY A 207 -15.88 -8.02 8.24
N ASP A 208 -17.03 -7.69 8.84
CA ASP A 208 -18.34 -8.16 8.36
C ASP A 208 -18.86 -7.41 7.13
N ALA A 209 -18.17 -6.34 6.72
CA ALA A 209 -18.56 -5.57 5.54
C ALA A 209 -18.15 -6.23 4.21
N PHE A 210 -17.24 -7.21 4.25
CA PHE A 210 -16.72 -7.87 3.04
C PHE A 210 -17.47 -9.15 2.73
N THR A 211 -17.80 -9.35 1.44
CA THR A 211 -18.30 -10.62 0.89
C THR A 211 -17.51 -10.99 -0.34
N ASN A 212 -17.56 -12.27 -0.75
CA ASN A 212 -16.90 -12.79 -1.94
C ASN A 212 -15.41 -12.45 -1.99
N LYS A 213 -14.72 -12.59 -0.84
CA LYS A 213 -13.29 -12.32 -0.70
C LYS A 213 -12.48 -13.32 -1.54
N LYS A 214 -11.55 -12.81 -2.33
CA LYS A 214 -10.58 -13.61 -3.07
C LYS A 214 -9.25 -12.88 -3.11
N THR A 215 -8.15 -13.60 -2.92
CA THR A 215 -6.79 -13.11 -3.10
C THR A 215 -6.11 -13.89 -4.22
N THR A 216 -5.34 -13.22 -5.06
CA THR A 216 -4.56 -13.82 -6.13
C THR A 216 -3.13 -13.35 -6.06
N TYR A 217 -2.19 -14.27 -5.91
CA TYR A 217 -0.74 -14.07 -5.89
C TYR A 217 -0.18 -14.41 -7.27
N PHE A 218 0.58 -13.49 -7.86
CA PHE A 218 1.09 -13.66 -9.24
C PHE A 218 2.55 -14.14 -9.25
N HIS A 219 2.82 -15.33 -8.73
CA HIS A 219 4.16 -15.93 -8.62
C HIS A 219 4.93 -16.05 -9.94
N THR A 220 4.25 -16.02 -11.08
CA THR A 220 4.90 -16.08 -12.41
C THR A 220 5.46 -14.73 -12.86
N ILE A 221 5.21 -13.66 -12.11
CA ILE A 221 5.69 -12.31 -12.41
C ILE A 221 6.98 -12.05 -11.65
N THR A 222 8.06 -11.83 -12.40
CA THR A 222 9.43 -11.65 -11.90
C THR A 222 10.00 -10.29 -12.30
N LEU A 223 9.15 -9.26 -12.37
CA LEU A 223 9.54 -7.90 -12.76
C LEU A 223 10.05 -7.07 -11.57
N SER A 224 9.90 -7.58 -10.36
CA SER A 224 10.41 -7.06 -9.09
C SER A 224 10.86 -8.24 -8.22
N ASP A 225 11.47 -7.97 -7.09
CA ASP A 225 11.76 -8.94 -6.03
C ASP A 225 10.53 -9.29 -5.17
N HIS A 226 9.46 -8.49 -5.26
CA HIS A 226 8.17 -8.80 -4.69
C HIS A 226 7.22 -9.43 -5.71
N ILE A 227 6.23 -10.16 -5.20
CA ILE A 227 5.14 -10.77 -5.97
C ILE A 227 3.91 -9.85 -5.89
N PRO A 228 3.31 -9.45 -7.03
CA PRO A 228 2.09 -8.65 -7.01
C PRO A 228 0.93 -9.43 -6.39
N VAL A 229 0.10 -8.75 -5.58
CA VAL A 229 -1.08 -9.34 -4.95
C VAL A 229 -2.34 -8.57 -5.35
N LEU A 230 -3.37 -9.29 -5.81
CA LEU A 230 -4.68 -8.73 -6.15
C LEU A 230 -5.73 -9.22 -5.14
N TYR A 231 -6.40 -8.28 -4.50
CA TYR A 231 -7.52 -8.48 -3.60
C TYR A 231 -8.83 -8.13 -4.32
N GLU A 232 -9.78 -9.07 -4.32
CA GLU A 232 -11.10 -8.91 -4.92
C GLU A 232 -12.17 -9.15 -3.84
N PHE A 233 -13.15 -8.26 -3.74
CA PHE A 233 -14.25 -8.40 -2.78
C PHE A 233 -15.46 -7.53 -3.15
N GLU A 234 -16.58 -7.81 -2.51
CA GLU A 234 -17.77 -6.97 -2.56
C GLU A 234 -18.04 -6.38 -1.18
N LEU A 235 -18.59 -5.17 -1.16
CA LEU A 235 -19.03 -4.52 0.06
C LEU A 235 -20.52 -4.78 0.23
N LYS A 236 -20.93 -5.24 1.42
CA LYS A 236 -22.34 -5.34 1.78
C LYS A 236 -23.02 -3.98 1.66
N PRO A 237 -24.29 -3.90 1.23
CA PRO A 237 -25.05 -2.65 1.23
C PRO A 237 -25.06 -1.97 2.61
N LEU A 238 -25.09 -0.63 2.62
CA LEU A 238 -25.34 0.15 3.84
C LEU A 238 -26.75 -0.20 4.37
N GLY A 239 -26.85 -0.69 5.58
CA GLY A 239 -28.14 -1.10 6.21
C GLY A 239 -28.26 -2.59 6.52
N SER A 240 -27.41 -3.46 5.98
CA SER A 240 -27.44 -4.90 6.29
C SER A 240 -26.73 -5.28 7.60
N LEU A 241 -26.12 -4.32 8.29
CA LEU A 241 -25.32 -4.57 9.52
C LEU A 241 -26.13 -4.45 10.82
N HIS A 242 -27.44 -4.15 10.76
CA HIS A 242 -28.27 -3.91 11.96
C HIS A 242 -29.33 -4.97 12.26
N ASP A 243 -29.45 -6.05 11.46
CA ASP A 243 -30.54 -7.04 11.64
C ASP A 243 -30.17 -8.27 12.50
N THR A 244 -29.11 -8.23 13.30
CA THR A 244 -28.71 -9.37 14.16
C THR A 244 -28.66 -9.06 15.66
N GLN A 245 -29.42 -8.07 16.14
CA GLN A 245 -29.68 -7.93 17.59
C GLN A 245 -31.17 -7.72 17.79
N ASP A 246 -31.91 -8.83 17.78
CA ASP A 246 -33.18 -9.02 18.52
C ASP A 246 -33.73 -10.43 18.19
N THR A 247 -33.26 -11.45 18.89
CA THR A 247 -34.02 -12.66 19.23
C THR A 247 -33.43 -13.30 20.47
#